data_26ee168b08c8b9466133f410eeddf5bf
#
_entry.id   26ee168b08c8b9466133f410eeddf5bf
#
_cell.length_a   1.000
_cell.length_b   1.000
_cell.length_c   1.000
_cell.angle_alpha   90.00
_cell.angle_beta   90.00
_cell.angle_gamma   90.00
#
_symmetry.space_group_name_H-M   'P 1'
#
loop_
_entity.id
_entity.type
_entity.pdbx_description
1 polymer ?
#
loop_
_entity_poly.entity_id
_entity_poly.type
_entity_poly.pdbx_seq_one_letter_code
_entity_poly.pdbx_strand_id
1 'polypeptide(L)'
;GTDPEDVNVFSMKTGNPTVPAYLADASFYYDDRTKTFYAFGTNDGAGGENVYPAQMWYSKDCKEWKNKVIAFPKSWTDYAGTLCVWAPSIEYNPDTKKYYLMYSIASNTFVGMADVLLGPWEYANGAAPGKMLFKGYDGQFFMDDDRTMYIVTDSWHFKIMKLKFDEAGKIYIDNSDPVFAKSDSNPFIGTYHYTQIEEIKNAFEASFIFKRNNLYYLMWSFNGSENYNVRYAVADKITGPYREINRPMTVPILQRDDANRILGPGHHSMFCYGGRTFIAYHRQHYPFVDSKRQTCIDEVFFNEDGSIRPITPTHKGVTVAPDVPGDHRTNLALGKQTLTSSARVYDDSEFAPRYRTHGISFCYAGNFAVDEN
;
A
#
# COMPACT_ATOMS: atom_id res chain seq x y z
N GLY A 1 -27.85 -17.87 -2.26
CA GLY A 1 -26.57 -18.50 -2.04
C GLY A 1 -25.54 -17.78 -2.86
N THR A 2 -24.46 -17.37 -2.22
CA THR A 2 -23.30 -16.85 -2.94
C THR A 2 -22.79 -17.97 -3.82
N ASP A 3 -22.58 -17.70 -5.09
CA ASP A 3 -21.85 -18.60 -5.96
C ASP A 3 -20.52 -18.91 -5.28
N PRO A 4 -20.22 -20.18 -4.95
CA PRO A 4 -18.95 -20.52 -4.27
C PRO A 4 -17.73 -20.19 -5.09
N GLU A 5 -17.91 -19.83 -6.35
CA GLU A 5 -16.87 -19.37 -7.27
C GLU A 5 -16.78 -17.84 -7.41
N ASP A 6 -17.54 -17.06 -6.65
CA ASP A 6 -17.44 -15.60 -6.71
C ASP A 6 -16.15 -15.14 -6.04
N VAL A 7 -15.16 -14.84 -6.88
CA VAL A 7 -13.82 -14.42 -6.45
C VAL A 7 -13.78 -13.00 -5.88
N ASN A 8 -14.88 -12.28 -5.92
CA ASN A 8 -14.99 -10.90 -5.41
C ASN A 8 -15.57 -10.85 -3.99
N VAL A 9 -15.94 -11.98 -3.41
CA VAL A 9 -16.45 -12.02 -2.04
C VAL A 9 -15.33 -11.69 -1.05
N PHE A 10 -15.57 -10.72 -0.20
CA PHE A 10 -14.66 -10.38 0.89
C PHE A 10 -14.77 -11.40 2.00
N SER A 11 -13.66 -12.08 2.33
CA SER A 11 -13.62 -13.04 3.43
C SER A 11 -13.21 -12.34 4.72
N MET A 12 -14.00 -12.53 5.76
CA MET A 12 -13.72 -12.01 7.10
C MET A 12 -12.92 -12.98 7.97
N LYS A 13 -12.68 -14.20 7.50
CA LYS A 13 -12.04 -15.24 8.33
C LYS A 13 -10.62 -15.54 7.86
N THR A 14 -10.47 -16.01 6.66
CA THR A 14 -9.20 -16.32 6.03
C THR A 14 -9.39 -16.24 4.53
N GLY A 15 -8.39 -15.77 3.84
CA GLY A 15 -8.43 -15.75 2.39
C GLY A 15 -8.22 -14.36 1.82
N ASN A 16 -8.10 -14.34 0.52
CA ASN A 16 -7.98 -13.14 -0.26
C ASN A 16 -9.33 -12.78 -0.95
N PRO A 17 -9.73 -11.52 -0.93
CA PRO A 17 -9.00 -10.37 -0.36
C PRO A 17 -9.00 -10.38 1.17
N THR A 18 -7.90 -9.90 1.77
CA THR A 18 -7.74 -9.89 3.23
C THR A 18 -8.41 -8.69 3.89
N VAL A 19 -8.37 -7.52 3.27
CA VAL A 19 -9.05 -6.32 3.77
C VAL A 19 -10.46 -6.27 3.19
N PRO A 20 -11.50 -6.09 4.03
CA PRO A 20 -12.88 -6.13 3.56
C PRO A 20 -13.34 -4.81 2.91
N ALA A 21 -12.57 -4.32 1.94
CA ALA A 21 -12.83 -3.10 1.19
C ALA A 21 -12.17 -3.16 -0.19
N TYR A 22 -12.60 -2.29 -1.11
CA TYR A 22 -11.82 -2.00 -2.30
C TYR A 22 -10.70 -1.04 -1.92
N LEU A 23 -9.57 -1.62 -1.56
CA LEU A 23 -8.37 -0.92 -1.16
C LEU A 23 -7.24 -1.33 -2.10
N ALA A 24 -6.68 -0.35 -2.80
CA ALA A 24 -5.57 -0.54 -3.71
C ALA A 24 -4.28 0.04 -3.14
N ASP A 25 -3.16 -0.32 -3.75
CA ASP A 25 -1.86 0.33 -3.52
C ASP A 25 -1.49 0.39 -2.02
N ALA A 26 -1.87 -0.64 -1.27
CA ALA A 26 -1.79 -0.59 0.18
C ALA A 26 -0.37 -0.66 0.69
N SER A 27 0.02 0.32 1.50
CA SER A 27 1.10 0.18 2.46
C SER A 27 0.60 -0.74 3.57
N PHE A 28 1.10 -1.96 3.57
CA PHE A 28 0.78 -2.94 4.60
C PHE A 28 1.91 -2.97 5.62
N TYR A 29 1.60 -2.64 6.86
CA TYR A 29 2.60 -2.40 7.89
C TYR A 29 2.27 -3.16 9.17
N TYR A 30 3.22 -3.98 9.65
CA TYR A 30 3.13 -4.58 10.98
C TYR A 30 3.89 -3.71 11.99
N ASP A 31 3.18 -3.19 12.96
CA ASP A 31 3.78 -2.45 14.06
C ASP A 31 4.07 -3.39 15.23
N ASP A 32 5.33 -3.75 15.38
CA ASP A 32 5.78 -4.64 16.46
C ASP A 32 5.56 -4.05 17.85
N ARG A 33 5.50 -2.74 18.00
CA ARG A 33 5.32 -2.05 19.27
C ARG A 33 3.87 -2.18 19.78
N THR A 34 2.91 -2.08 18.88
CA THR A 34 1.48 -2.24 19.21
C THR A 34 0.95 -3.63 18.90
N LYS A 35 1.77 -4.50 18.29
CA LYS A 35 1.36 -5.84 17.81
C LYS A 35 0.11 -5.75 16.93
N THR A 36 0.14 -4.85 15.96
CA THR A 36 -1.03 -4.54 15.12
C THR A 36 -0.59 -4.44 13.66
N PHE A 37 -1.38 -5.03 12.79
CA PHE A 37 -1.27 -4.86 11.34
C PHE A 37 -2.08 -3.64 10.91
N TYR A 38 -1.53 -2.85 10.02
CA TYR A 38 -2.17 -1.68 9.43
C TYR A 38 -2.14 -1.79 7.91
N ALA A 39 -3.22 -1.37 7.28
CA ALA A 39 -3.30 -1.23 5.83
C ALA A 39 -3.89 0.14 5.50
N PHE A 40 -3.16 0.92 4.73
CA PHE A 40 -3.58 2.22 4.26
C PHE A 40 -3.30 2.29 2.76
N GLY A 41 -4.28 2.67 1.95
CA GLY A 41 -4.17 2.61 0.50
C GLY A 41 -5.07 3.59 -0.21
N THR A 42 -5.09 3.46 -1.52
CA THR A 42 -6.04 4.13 -2.40
C THR A 42 -7.42 3.51 -2.20
N ASN A 43 -8.41 4.30 -1.84
CA ASN A 43 -9.78 3.82 -1.69
C ASN A 43 -10.49 3.81 -3.04
N ASP A 44 -10.71 2.63 -3.57
CA ASP A 44 -11.53 2.44 -4.77
C ASP A 44 -13.02 2.37 -4.43
N GLY A 45 -13.86 2.67 -5.41
CA GLY A 45 -15.30 2.61 -5.16
C GLY A 45 -16.17 2.75 -6.40
N ALA A 46 -17.46 2.90 -6.19
CA ALA A 46 -18.40 3.20 -7.27
C ALA A 46 -18.09 4.59 -7.82
N GLY A 47 -17.72 4.68 -9.07
CA GLY A 47 -17.39 5.95 -9.73
C GLY A 47 -15.92 6.32 -9.78
N GLY A 48 -15.02 5.42 -9.38
CA GLY A 48 -13.59 5.60 -9.56
C GLY A 48 -12.74 5.49 -8.30
N GLU A 49 -11.53 6.01 -8.38
CA GLU A 49 -10.59 6.07 -7.27
C GLU A 49 -10.94 7.21 -6.31
N ASN A 50 -10.62 7.01 -5.02
CA ASN A 50 -10.65 8.06 -3.99
C ASN A 50 -11.99 8.78 -3.81
N VAL A 51 -13.10 8.08 -4.00
CA VAL A 51 -14.45 8.64 -3.83
C VAL A 51 -14.83 8.79 -2.36
N TYR A 52 -13.99 8.27 -1.45
CA TYR A 52 -14.28 8.17 -0.02
C TYR A 52 -13.17 8.75 0.83
N PRO A 53 -13.50 9.15 2.07
CA PRO A 53 -12.48 9.59 3.02
C PRO A 53 -11.37 8.55 3.19
N ALA A 54 -10.14 9.00 3.32
CA ALA A 54 -9.01 8.13 3.60
C ALA A 54 -9.20 7.38 4.92
N GLN A 55 -9.03 6.07 4.89
CA GLN A 55 -9.27 5.18 6.02
C GLN A 55 -8.03 4.35 6.33
N MET A 56 -7.64 4.32 7.59
CA MET A 56 -6.65 3.38 8.09
C MET A 56 -7.36 2.12 8.56
N TRP A 57 -7.05 1.00 7.95
CA TRP A 57 -7.49 -0.32 8.38
C TRP A 57 -6.47 -0.90 9.36
N TYR A 58 -6.93 -1.58 10.41
CA TYR A 58 -6.07 -2.20 11.39
C TYR A 58 -6.65 -3.50 11.94
N SER A 59 -5.76 -4.45 12.25
CA SER A 59 -6.10 -5.80 12.69
C SER A 59 -5.03 -6.35 13.61
N LYS A 60 -5.40 -7.28 14.50
CA LYS A 60 -4.46 -8.05 15.33
C LYS A 60 -4.03 -9.36 14.69
N ASP A 61 -4.77 -9.84 13.71
CA ASP A 61 -4.65 -11.20 13.17
C ASP A 61 -4.73 -11.28 11.64
N CYS A 62 -4.96 -10.18 10.93
CA CYS A 62 -5.25 -10.10 9.50
C CYS A 62 -6.55 -10.82 9.08
N LYS A 63 -7.45 -11.10 10.03
CA LYS A 63 -8.74 -11.72 9.79
C LYS A 63 -9.89 -10.79 10.14
N GLU A 64 -9.82 -10.18 11.30
CA GLU A 64 -10.78 -9.18 11.76
C GLU A 64 -10.20 -7.78 11.62
N TRP A 65 -10.84 -6.97 10.79
CA TRP A 65 -10.38 -5.62 10.48
C TRP A 65 -11.32 -4.57 11.05
N LYS A 66 -10.72 -3.55 11.61
CA LYS A 66 -11.38 -2.29 11.99
C LYS A 66 -10.84 -1.18 11.12
N ASN A 67 -11.58 -0.10 10.98
CA ASN A 67 -11.09 1.07 10.27
C ASN A 67 -11.32 2.36 11.07
N LYS A 68 -10.55 3.37 10.72
CA LYS A 68 -10.73 4.74 11.20
C LYS A 68 -10.49 5.69 10.05
N VAL A 69 -11.41 6.63 9.86
CA VAL A 69 -11.20 7.76 8.96
C VAL A 69 -10.06 8.62 9.51
N ILE A 70 -9.08 8.87 8.65
CA ILE A 70 -7.91 9.68 9.00
C ILE A 70 -8.24 11.16 8.71
N ALA A 71 -8.17 11.96 9.75
CA ALA A 71 -8.22 13.41 9.62
C ALA A 71 -6.82 13.94 9.32
N PHE A 72 -6.62 14.38 8.10
CA PHE A 72 -5.42 15.10 7.72
C PHE A 72 -5.52 16.57 8.07
N PRO A 73 -4.39 17.27 8.26
CA PRO A 73 -4.38 18.71 8.38
C PRO A 73 -5.11 19.38 7.20
N LYS A 74 -5.88 20.43 7.47
CA LYS A 74 -6.78 21.06 6.50
C LYS A 74 -6.11 21.47 5.18
N SER A 75 -4.88 21.95 5.21
CA SER A 75 -4.17 22.36 3.99
C SER A 75 -3.82 21.22 3.04
N TRP A 76 -3.84 19.98 3.50
CA TRP A 76 -3.67 18.82 2.63
C TRP A 76 -4.93 18.53 1.83
N THR A 77 -6.09 18.82 2.42
CA THR A 77 -7.40 18.62 1.78
C THR A 77 -7.73 19.74 0.81
N ASP A 78 -7.16 20.93 1.02
CA ASP A 78 -7.44 22.11 0.19
C ASP A 78 -6.69 22.08 -1.16
N TYR A 79 -5.65 21.22 -1.29
CA TYR A 79 -4.79 21.25 -2.49
C TYR A 79 -5.52 20.89 -3.79
N ALA A 80 -6.46 19.97 -3.74
CA ALA A 80 -7.20 19.51 -4.92
C ALA A 80 -8.71 19.57 -4.76
N GLY A 81 -9.21 20.15 -3.67
CA GLY A 81 -10.64 20.13 -3.31
C GLY A 81 -11.17 18.71 -3.01
N THR A 82 -10.29 17.72 -2.93
CA THR A 82 -10.64 16.32 -2.71
C THR A 82 -9.60 15.65 -1.82
N LEU A 83 -10.05 14.71 -1.00
CA LEU A 83 -9.21 13.83 -0.17
C LEU A 83 -8.67 12.64 -0.97
N CYS A 84 -8.22 12.86 -2.18
CA CYS A 84 -7.69 11.82 -3.06
C CYS A 84 -6.28 11.42 -2.66
N VAL A 85 -6.16 10.45 -1.79
CA VAL A 85 -4.89 9.88 -1.36
C VAL A 85 -4.54 8.70 -2.26
N TRP A 86 -3.39 8.78 -2.94
CA TRP A 86 -2.87 7.68 -3.73
C TRP A 86 -1.65 7.06 -3.07
N ALA A 87 -1.59 5.74 -3.15
CA ALA A 87 -0.41 4.93 -2.89
C ALA A 87 0.42 5.39 -1.68
N PRO A 88 -0.12 5.33 -0.47
CA PRO A 88 0.59 5.79 0.72
C PRO A 88 1.73 4.84 1.11
N SER A 89 2.65 5.35 1.91
CA SER A 89 3.70 4.57 2.58
C SER A 89 3.76 4.94 4.05
N ILE A 90 3.93 3.94 4.89
CA ILE A 90 4.05 4.08 6.35
C ILE A 90 5.43 3.61 6.77
N GLU A 91 6.09 4.37 7.66
CA GLU A 91 7.32 3.95 8.33
C GLU A 91 7.40 4.53 9.74
N TYR A 92 8.08 3.82 10.64
CA TYR A 92 8.40 4.31 11.96
C TYR A 92 9.89 4.64 12.07
N ASN A 93 10.21 5.82 12.57
CA ASN A 93 11.59 6.18 12.85
C ASN A 93 11.86 6.08 14.36
N PRO A 94 12.74 5.17 14.82
CA PRO A 94 13.02 4.97 16.23
C PRO A 94 13.81 6.11 16.87
N ASP A 95 14.51 6.93 16.08
CA ASP A 95 15.29 8.06 16.58
C ASP A 95 14.38 9.27 16.88
N THR A 96 13.43 9.56 16.00
CA THR A 96 12.42 10.61 16.24
C THR A 96 11.26 10.12 17.10
N LYS A 97 11.08 8.80 17.23
CA LYS A 97 9.96 8.13 17.89
C LYS A 97 8.59 8.52 17.28
N LYS A 98 8.58 8.80 15.97
CA LYS A 98 7.39 9.16 15.21
C LYS A 98 7.12 8.13 14.13
N TYR A 99 5.84 7.96 13.80
CA TYR A 99 5.41 7.38 12.54
C TYR A 99 5.38 8.45 11.47
N TYR A 100 5.72 8.05 10.27
CA TYR A 100 5.64 8.88 9.08
C TYR A 100 4.67 8.25 8.08
N LEU A 101 3.91 9.11 7.44
CA LEU A 101 2.99 8.77 6.38
C LEU A 101 3.32 9.62 5.17
N MET A 102 3.48 8.98 4.04
CA MET A 102 3.65 9.62 2.74
C MET A 102 2.51 9.20 1.83
N TYR A 103 2.01 10.11 1.02
CA TYR A 103 1.00 9.82 0.01
C TYR A 103 1.02 10.87 -1.08
N SER A 104 0.45 10.53 -2.22
CA SER A 104 0.37 11.42 -3.38
C SER A 104 -1.03 11.95 -3.57
N ILE A 105 -1.13 13.20 -3.99
CA ILE A 105 -2.35 13.82 -4.52
C ILE A 105 -1.99 14.47 -5.85
N ALA A 106 -2.63 14.04 -6.94
CA ALA A 106 -2.39 14.60 -8.27
C ALA A 106 -0.89 14.72 -8.61
N SER A 107 -0.13 13.66 -8.41
CA SER A 107 1.32 13.59 -8.63
C SER A 107 2.15 14.57 -7.79
N ASN A 108 1.66 14.97 -6.63
CA ASN A 108 2.41 15.72 -5.64
C ASN A 108 2.46 14.93 -4.35
N THR A 109 3.62 14.72 -3.80
CA THR A 109 3.82 13.90 -2.61
C THR A 109 3.89 14.74 -1.36
N PHE A 110 3.06 14.36 -0.37
CA PHE A 110 2.94 14.97 0.94
C PHE A 110 3.40 14.01 2.02
N VAL A 111 3.91 14.55 3.12
CA VAL A 111 4.38 13.77 4.27
C VAL A 111 3.79 14.29 5.57
N GLY A 112 3.38 13.35 6.41
CA GLY A 112 2.87 13.58 7.74
C GLY A 112 3.62 12.78 8.79
N MET A 113 3.50 13.20 10.05
CA MET A 113 4.02 12.47 11.20
C MET A 113 2.99 12.39 12.31
N ALA A 114 3.09 11.37 13.14
CA ALA A 114 2.21 11.16 14.29
C ALA A 114 2.90 10.32 15.37
N ASP A 115 2.41 10.40 16.60
CA ASP A 115 2.83 9.54 17.70
C ASP A 115 2.24 8.12 17.61
N VAL A 116 1.07 8.02 16.99
CA VAL A 116 0.36 6.75 16.76
C VAL A 116 -0.24 6.73 15.37
N LEU A 117 -0.30 5.54 14.75
CA LEU A 117 -0.78 5.39 13.37
C LEU A 117 -2.21 5.85 13.12
N LEU A 118 -3.06 5.81 14.12
CA LEU A 118 -4.43 6.31 14.00
C LEU A 118 -4.55 7.83 14.17
N GLY A 119 -3.42 8.54 14.29
CA GLY A 119 -3.36 9.99 14.40
C GLY A 119 -3.73 10.56 15.79
N PRO A 120 -3.75 11.87 15.96
CA PRO A 120 -3.77 12.86 14.88
C PRO A 120 -2.45 12.96 14.13
N TRP A 121 -2.54 13.27 12.84
CA TRP A 121 -1.39 13.47 11.94
C TRP A 121 -1.05 14.96 11.87
N GLU A 122 0.25 15.26 11.85
CA GLU A 122 0.80 16.60 11.69
C GLU A 122 1.64 16.69 10.41
N TYR A 123 1.90 17.91 9.94
CA TYR A 123 2.82 18.13 8.84
C TYR A 123 4.24 17.66 9.18
N ALA A 124 4.84 16.89 8.31
CA ALA A 124 6.22 16.43 8.47
C ALA A 124 7.22 17.17 7.56
N ASN A 125 6.79 17.84 6.48
CA ASN A 125 7.71 18.61 5.64
C ASN A 125 8.27 19.80 6.43
N GLY A 126 9.55 19.74 6.80
CA GLY A 126 10.21 20.77 7.60
C GLY A 126 10.56 22.01 6.81
N ALA A 127 10.86 21.88 5.52
CA ALA A 127 11.21 23.01 4.66
C ALA A 127 9.99 23.89 4.33
N ALA A 128 8.82 23.27 4.16
CA ALA A 128 7.57 23.98 3.83
C ALA A 128 6.36 23.26 4.42
N PRO A 129 5.99 23.53 5.68
CA PRO A 129 4.86 22.89 6.33
C PRO A 129 3.58 23.00 5.51
N GLY A 130 2.87 21.87 5.35
CA GLY A 130 1.62 21.82 4.61
C GLY A 130 1.74 21.86 3.09
N LYS A 131 2.96 21.84 2.55
CA LYS A 131 3.24 21.79 1.11
C LYS A 131 3.81 20.45 0.72
N MET A 132 3.79 20.13 -0.58
CA MET A 132 4.42 18.94 -1.11
C MET A 132 5.91 18.88 -0.77
N LEU A 133 6.41 17.68 -0.53
CA LEU A 133 7.83 17.43 -0.33
C LEU A 133 8.56 17.38 -1.69
N PHE A 134 7.96 16.71 -2.67
CA PHE A 134 8.46 16.63 -4.05
C PHE A 134 7.32 16.41 -5.04
N LYS A 135 7.60 16.61 -6.31
CA LYS A 135 6.69 16.27 -7.41
C LYS A 135 6.98 14.84 -7.85
N GLY A 136 5.99 13.99 -7.76
CA GLY A 136 6.06 12.56 -8.06
C GLY A 136 4.93 11.83 -7.34
N TYR A 137 4.83 10.53 -7.55
CA TYR A 137 3.84 9.65 -6.94
C TYR A 137 4.43 8.28 -6.61
N ASP A 138 3.66 7.44 -5.93
CA ASP A 138 4.05 6.09 -5.54
C ASP A 138 5.35 6.03 -4.74
N GLY A 139 5.56 7.01 -3.86
CA GLY A 139 6.72 7.01 -2.99
C GLY A 139 6.60 5.97 -1.89
N GLN A 140 7.72 5.31 -1.57
CA GLN A 140 7.83 4.39 -0.45
C GLN A 140 8.96 4.84 0.47
N PHE A 141 8.69 4.88 1.77
CA PHE A 141 9.74 4.98 2.79
C PHE A 141 10.50 3.66 2.92
N PHE A 142 11.79 3.77 3.08
CA PHE A 142 12.64 2.65 3.45
C PHE A 142 13.59 3.05 4.59
N MET A 143 13.58 2.28 5.67
CA MET A 143 14.51 2.40 6.79
C MET A 143 15.61 1.36 6.63
N ASP A 144 16.87 1.80 6.54
CA ASP A 144 18.02 0.90 6.50
C ASP A 144 18.45 0.46 7.91
N ASP A 145 19.34 -0.53 7.98
CA ASP A 145 19.84 -1.09 9.24
C ASP A 145 20.60 -0.06 10.10
N ASP A 146 21.21 0.93 9.47
CA ASP A 146 21.89 2.05 10.13
C ASP A 146 20.94 3.18 10.57
N ARG A 147 19.61 2.98 10.38
CA ARG A 147 18.52 3.92 10.64
C ARG A 147 18.47 5.13 9.71
N THR A 148 19.24 5.13 8.64
CA THR A 148 19.03 6.10 7.57
C THR A 148 17.71 5.82 6.85
N MET A 149 16.85 6.82 6.75
CA MET A 149 15.63 6.73 5.97
C MET A 149 15.82 7.25 4.56
N TYR A 150 15.19 6.58 3.64
CA TYR A 150 15.15 6.92 2.24
C TYR A 150 13.71 6.96 1.72
N ILE A 151 13.53 7.64 0.60
CA ILE A 151 12.33 7.52 -0.25
C ILE A 151 12.77 6.95 -1.59
N VAL A 152 12.10 5.89 -2.03
CA VAL A 152 12.13 5.46 -3.42
C VAL A 152 10.82 5.87 -4.08
N THR A 153 10.87 6.42 -5.28
CA THR A 153 9.70 7.00 -5.94
C THR A 153 9.88 7.07 -7.44
N ASP A 154 8.84 7.57 -8.08
CA ASP A 154 8.75 7.89 -9.49
C ASP A 154 8.36 6.69 -10.38
N SER A 155 8.12 6.99 -11.64
CA SER A 155 7.84 6.01 -12.67
C SER A 155 8.85 6.12 -13.81
N TRP A 156 9.06 5.03 -14.54
CA TRP A 156 10.02 4.89 -15.63
C TRP A 156 11.49 4.99 -15.24
N HIS A 157 11.84 5.83 -14.27
CA HIS A 157 13.18 6.01 -13.75
C HIS A 157 13.10 6.22 -12.24
N PHE A 158 13.31 5.16 -11.48
CA PHE A 158 13.23 5.26 -10.02
C PHE A 158 14.29 6.19 -9.45
N LYS A 159 13.85 7.04 -8.54
CA LYS A 159 14.67 7.98 -7.80
C LYS A 159 14.75 7.56 -6.35
N ILE A 160 15.91 7.66 -5.75
CA ILE A 160 16.12 7.44 -4.32
C ILE A 160 16.60 8.74 -3.72
N MET A 161 15.90 9.22 -2.71
CA MET A 161 16.23 10.39 -1.91
C MET A 161 16.63 9.97 -0.50
N LYS A 162 17.70 10.56 0.02
CA LYS A 162 18.10 10.40 1.42
C LYS A 162 17.39 11.44 2.27
N LEU A 163 16.95 11.04 3.45
CA LEU A 163 16.24 11.92 4.37
C LEU A 163 17.11 12.28 5.57
N LYS A 164 16.85 13.44 6.14
CA LYS A 164 17.31 13.88 7.44
C LYS A 164 16.17 14.47 8.25
N PHE A 165 16.33 14.50 9.55
CA PHE A 165 15.29 14.92 10.48
C PHE A 165 15.85 16.00 11.42
N ASP A 166 15.00 16.95 11.81
CA ASP A 166 15.31 17.87 12.90
C ASP A 166 14.88 17.29 14.26
N GLU A 167 15.14 18.03 15.33
CA GLU A 167 14.80 17.63 16.70
C GLU A 167 13.29 17.46 16.93
N ALA A 168 12.46 18.14 16.15
CA ALA A 168 11.01 18.00 16.18
C ALA A 168 10.49 16.81 15.37
N GLY A 169 11.37 16.12 14.64
CA GLY A 169 11.02 15.01 13.76
C GLY A 169 10.57 15.43 12.37
N LYS A 170 10.76 16.70 11.98
CA LYS A 170 10.41 17.14 10.62
C LYS A 170 11.39 16.57 9.60
N ILE A 171 10.85 16.23 8.42
CA ILE A 171 11.59 15.65 7.30
C ILE A 171 12.18 16.74 6.41
N TYR A 172 13.43 16.54 6.02
CA TYR A 172 14.12 17.27 4.96
C TYR A 172 14.77 16.26 4.01
N ILE A 173 14.82 16.59 2.72
CA ILE A 173 15.68 15.84 1.78
C ILE A 173 17.13 16.26 2.04
N ASP A 174 17.99 15.27 2.25
CA ASP A 174 19.41 15.51 2.53
C ASP A 174 20.20 15.74 1.23
N ASN A 175 20.57 16.98 0.99
CA ASN A 175 21.35 17.40 -0.19
C ASN A 175 22.86 17.35 0.05
N SER A 176 23.33 16.92 1.21
CA SER A 176 24.76 16.98 1.58
C SER A 176 25.57 15.78 1.11
N ASP A 177 24.92 14.67 0.80
CA ASP A 177 25.58 13.43 0.40
C ASP A 177 25.86 13.44 -1.11
N PRO A 178 27.16 13.43 -1.54
CA PRO A 178 27.54 13.53 -2.96
C PRO A 178 27.11 12.32 -3.81
N VAL A 179 26.71 11.22 -3.21
CA VAL A 179 26.17 10.06 -3.93
C VAL A 179 24.81 10.39 -4.55
N PHE A 180 24.06 11.32 -3.96
CA PHE A 180 22.80 11.83 -4.48
C PHE A 180 23.05 13.09 -5.31
N ALA A 181 23.63 12.91 -6.50
CA ALA A 181 24.18 14.00 -7.31
C ALA A 181 23.20 14.60 -8.32
N LYS A 182 22.12 13.89 -8.67
CA LYS A 182 21.07 14.45 -9.53
C LYS A 182 20.15 15.34 -8.71
N SER A 183 19.51 16.30 -9.35
CA SER A 183 18.62 17.22 -8.66
C SER A 183 17.45 17.65 -9.52
N ASP A 184 16.34 17.91 -8.84
CA ASP A 184 15.17 18.62 -9.36
C ASP A 184 14.87 19.82 -8.45
N SER A 185 13.93 20.63 -8.87
CA SER A 185 13.48 21.79 -8.09
C SER A 185 11.99 21.71 -7.79
N ASN A 186 11.66 22.11 -6.58
CA ASN A 186 10.30 22.24 -6.11
C ASN A 186 10.08 23.69 -5.66
N PRO A 187 8.97 24.35 -6.04
CA PRO A 187 8.74 25.77 -5.74
C PRO A 187 8.66 26.08 -4.23
N PHE A 188 8.47 25.06 -3.37
CA PHE A 188 8.35 25.24 -1.93
C PHE A 188 9.62 24.95 -1.16
N ILE A 189 10.40 23.94 -1.58
CA ILE A 189 11.62 23.53 -0.87
C ILE A 189 12.92 23.85 -1.64
N GLY A 190 12.80 24.40 -2.84
CA GLY A 190 13.97 24.67 -3.71
C GLY A 190 14.52 23.41 -4.36
N THR A 191 15.83 23.34 -4.54
CA THR A 191 16.52 22.20 -5.13
C THR A 191 16.62 21.07 -4.13
N TYR A 192 16.29 19.85 -4.56
CA TYR A 192 16.43 18.62 -3.79
C TYR A 192 17.19 17.57 -4.59
N HIS A 193 17.98 16.75 -3.90
CA HIS A 193 18.90 15.80 -4.50
C HIS A 193 18.38 14.37 -4.42
N TYR A 194 18.76 13.57 -5.42
CA TYR A 194 18.46 12.16 -5.52
C TYR A 194 19.52 11.41 -6.30
N THR A 195 19.52 10.08 -6.19
CA THR A 195 20.16 9.21 -7.17
C THR A 195 19.09 8.57 -8.05
N GLN A 196 19.38 8.37 -9.32
CA GLN A 196 18.47 7.71 -10.26
C GLN A 196 18.98 6.32 -10.60
N ILE A 197 18.10 5.35 -10.59
CA ILE A 197 18.41 3.97 -10.94
C ILE A 197 18.32 3.83 -12.46
N GLU A 198 19.48 3.70 -13.11
CA GLU A 198 19.58 3.71 -14.57
C GLU A 198 19.48 2.28 -15.16
N GLU A 199 19.74 1.25 -14.38
CA GLU A 199 19.79 -0.14 -14.83
C GLU A 199 18.40 -0.71 -15.10
N ILE A 200 17.39 -0.22 -14.37
CA ILE A 200 16.02 -0.67 -14.51
C ILE A 200 15.35 0.17 -15.58
N LYS A 201 15.20 -0.44 -16.74
CA LYS A 201 14.52 0.17 -17.88
C LYS A 201 13.10 -0.35 -17.97
N ASN A 202 12.21 0.51 -18.45
CA ASN A 202 10.78 0.17 -18.60
C ASN A 202 10.13 -0.19 -17.25
N ALA A 203 10.62 0.36 -16.14
CA ALA A 203 9.88 0.39 -14.90
C ALA A 203 8.62 1.22 -15.10
N PHE A 204 7.50 0.79 -14.51
CA PHE A 204 6.27 1.55 -14.67
C PHE A 204 5.98 2.37 -13.42
N GLU A 205 5.71 1.73 -12.28
CA GLU A 205 5.38 2.42 -11.03
C GLU A 205 5.49 1.51 -9.82
N ALA A 206 5.04 1.96 -8.65
CA ALA A 206 4.95 1.16 -7.42
C ALA A 206 6.30 0.63 -6.94
N SER A 207 7.31 1.48 -6.93
CA SER A 207 8.63 1.12 -6.44
C SER A 207 8.59 0.77 -4.95
N PHE A 208 9.26 -0.31 -4.60
CA PHE A 208 9.36 -0.79 -3.22
C PHE A 208 10.75 -1.36 -2.96
N ILE A 209 11.39 -0.95 -1.87
CA ILE A 209 12.67 -1.51 -1.43
C ILE A 209 12.47 -2.27 -0.12
N PHE A 210 13.05 -3.46 -0.05
CA PHE A 210 13.32 -4.13 1.21
C PHE A 210 14.75 -4.69 1.22
N LYS A 211 15.24 -5.01 2.40
CA LYS A 211 16.60 -5.56 2.58
C LYS A 211 16.55 -6.92 3.25
N ARG A 212 17.33 -7.85 2.73
CA ARG A 212 17.49 -9.19 3.30
C ARG A 212 18.90 -9.70 3.04
N ASN A 213 19.58 -10.19 4.09
CA ASN A 213 20.93 -10.74 3.98
C ASN A 213 21.91 -9.81 3.24
N ASN A 214 21.88 -8.52 3.59
CA ASN A 214 22.69 -7.45 2.98
C ASN A 214 22.41 -7.17 1.49
N LEU A 215 21.39 -7.78 0.90
CA LEU A 215 20.92 -7.44 -0.43
C LEU A 215 19.72 -6.49 -0.35
N TYR A 216 19.74 -5.44 -1.15
CA TYR A 216 18.61 -4.57 -1.40
C TYR A 216 17.81 -5.13 -2.58
N TYR A 217 16.52 -5.31 -2.38
CA TYR A 217 15.59 -5.74 -3.41
C TYR A 217 14.75 -4.53 -3.81
N LEU A 218 14.97 -4.02 -5.01
CA LEU A 218 14.10 -3.02 -5.59
C LEU A 218 13.06 -3.75 -6.43
N MET A 219 11.81 -3.61 -6.03
CA MET A 219 10.66 -4.21 -6.67
C MET A 219 9.79 -3.11 -7.28
N TRP A 220 9.08 -3.44 -8.33
CA TRP A 220 8.17 -2.49 -9.00
C TRP A 220 7.04 -3.23 -9.71
N SER A 221 6.01 -2.50 -10.08
CA SER A 221 4.95 -3.02 -10.92
C SER A 221 5.14 -2.59 -12.36
N PHE A 222 4.67 -3.43 -13.27
CA PHE A 222 4.76 -3.22 -14.71
C PHE A 222 3.43 -3.56 -15.39
N ASN A 223 3.20 -3.00 -16.58
CA ASN A 223 1.91 -2.98 -17.26
C ASN A 223 0.87 -2.20 -16.44
N GLY A 224 -0.40 -2.45 -16.66
CA GLY A 224 -1.48 -1.82 -15.92
C GLY A 224 -2.73 -2.68 -15.97
N SER A 225 -3.75 -2.24 -15.23
CA SER A 225 -5.06 -2.85 -15.24
C SER A 225 -4.99 -4.36 -15.00
N GLU A 226 -5.66 -5.16 -15.81
CA GLU A 226 -5.71 -6.62 -15.68
C GLU A 226 -4.39 -7.35 -15.93
N ASN A 227 -3.39 -6.68 -16.53
CA ASN A 227 -2.07 -7.22 -16.83
C ASN A 227 -0.97 -6.74 -15.88
N TYR A 228 -1.34 -6.03 -14.84
CA TYR A 228 -0.41 -5.56 -13.81
C TYR A 228 0.35 -6.73 -13.21
N ASN A 229 1.63 -6.53 -12.95
CA ASN A 229 2.51 -7.58 -12.43
C ASN A 229 3.67 -6.97 -11.65
N VAL A 230 4.35 -7.78 -10.83
CA VAL A 230 5.48 -7.36 -10.01
C VAL A 230 6.78 -7.95 -10.52
N ARG A 231 7.82 -7.14 -10.57
CA ARG A 231 9.19 -7.48 -10.97
C ARG A 231 10.17 -7.01 -9.91
N TYR A 232 11.42 -7.46 -9.98
CA TYR A 232 12.45 -7.04 -9.06
C TYR A 232 13.87 -7.15 -9.64
N ALA A 233 14.79 -6.45 -9.00
CA ALA A 233 16.23 -6.56 -9.15
C ALA A 233 16.90 -6.41 -7.77
N VAL A 234 18.16 -6.80 -7.66
CA VAL A 234 18.91 -6.72 -6.40
C VAL A 234 20.18 -5.91 -6.53
N ALA A 235 20.63 -5.34 -5.42
CA ALA A 235 21.92 -4.63 -5.35
C ALA A 235 22.57 -4.82 -3.98
N ASP A 236 23.89 -4.57 -3.93
CA ASP A 236 24.64 -4.58 -2.67
C ASP A 236 24.62 -3.22 -1.95
N LYS A 237 24.12 -2.19 -2.64
CA LYS A 237 23.89 -0.84 -2.11
C LYS A 237 22.52 -0.35 -2.52
N ILE A 238 21.88 0.45 -1.69
CA ILE A 238 20.57 1.02 -2.00
C ILE A 238 20.56 1.84 -3.30
N THR A 239 21.67 2.47 -3.61
CA THR A 239 21.85 3.29 -4.82
C THR A 239 22.25 2.50 -6.06
N GLY A 240 22.27 1.17 -5.97
CA GLY A 240 22.68 0.28 -7.06
C GLY A 240 24.20 0.03 -7.17
N PRO A 241 24.70 -0.52 -8.28
CA PRO A 241 23.91 -0.92 -9.45
C PRO A 241 23.00 -2.13 -9.17
N TYR A 242 21.77 -2.05 -9.63
CA TYR A 242 20.80 -3.14 -9.53
C TYR A 242 21.00 -4.14 -10.64
N ARG A 243 20.93 -5.42 -10.31
CA ARG A 243 21.18 -6.55 -11.23
C ARG A 243 20.12 -7.63 -11.08
N GLU A 244 20.06 -8.46 -12.10
CA GLU A 244 19.28 -9.69 -12.08
C GLU A 244 19.90 -10.71 -11.13
N ILE A 245 19.06 -11.52 -10.51
CA ILE A 245 19.45 -12.67 -9.72
C ILE A 245 18.57 -13.86 -10.11
N ASN A 246 19.16 -14.83 -10.80
CA ASN A 246 18.52 -16.08 -11.23
C ASN A 246 17.17 -15.90 -11.96
N ARG A 247 16.86 -14.69 -12.41
CA ARG A 247 15.65 -14.33 -13.17
C ARG A 247 15.87 -13.02 -13.89
N PRO A 248 15.51 -12.93 -15.19
CA PRO A 248 15.50 -11.65 -15.89
C PRO A 248 14.55 -10.63 -15.25
N MET A 249 14.96 -9.37 -15.18
CA MET A 249 14.12 -8.27 -14.68
C MET A 249 12.81 -8.11 -15.46
N THR A 250 12.77 -8.61 -16.69
CA THR A 250 11.57 -8.56 -17.54
C THR A 250 10.54 -9.64 -17.22
N VAL A 251 10.92 -10.65 -16.43
CA VAL A 251 10.04 -11.76 -16.07
C VAL A 251 9.38 -11.50 -14.72
N PRO A 252 8.04 -11.41 -14.67
CA PRO A 252 7.34 -11.14 -13.43
C PRO A 252 7.57 -12.19 -12.35
N ILE A 253 7.64 -11.75 -11.09
CA ILE A 253 7.66 -12.62 -9.91
C ILE A 253 6.25 -12.91 -9.40
N LEU A 254 5.33 -12.00 -9.65
CA LEU A 254 3.90 -12.10 -9.38
C LEU A 254 3.14 -11.57 -10.58
N GLN A 255 2.19 -12.33 -11.10
CA GLN A 255 1.41 -11.99 -12.29
C GLN A 255 0.01 -12.60 -12.24
N ARG A 256 -0.83 -12.21 -13.19
CA ARG A 256 -2.18 -12.73 -13.32
C ARG A 256 -2.21 -14.26 -13.42
N ASP A 257 -3.28 -14.84 -12.93
CA ASP A 257 -3.58 -16.26 -13.03
C ASP A 257 -5.00 -16.43 -13.61
N ASP A 258 -5.07 -16.62 -14.92
CA ASP A 258 -6.35 -16.71 -15.64
C ASP A 258 -7.13 -17.96 -15.27
N ALA A 259 -6.44 -19.06 -14.96
CA ALA A 259 -7.08 -20.31 -14.55
C ALA A 259 -7.85 -20.14 -13.23
N ASN A 260 -7.34 -19.30 -12.35
CA ASN A 260 -7.95 -18.98 -11.07
C ASN A 260 -8.67 -17.62 -11.06
N ARG A 261 -8.88 -16.97 -12.23
CA ARG A 261 -9.58 -15.70 -12.35
C ARG A 261 -8.97 -14.59 -11.48
N ILE A 262 -7.65 -14.56 -11.35
CA ILE A 262 -6.91 -13.51 -10.63
C ILE A 262 -6.25 -12.59 -11.66
N LEU A 263 -6.69 -11.34 -11.69
CA LEU A 263 -6.25 -10.35 -12.66
C LEU A 263 -5.37 -9.29 -11.98
N GLY A 264 -4.35 -8.83 -12.69
CA GLY A 264 -3.54 -7.66 -12.41
C GLY A 264 -3.02 -7.54 -10.97
N PRO A 265 -2.37 -8.57 -10.38
CA PRO A 265 -1.77 -8.45 -9.07
C PRO A 265 -0.55 -7.53 -9.12
N GLY A 266 -0.55 -6.49 -8.30
CA GLY A 266 0.56 -5.54 -8.27
C GLY A 266 0.43 -4.50 -7.18
N HIS A 267 1.21 -3.43 -7.31
CA HIS A 267 1.38 -2.34 -6.36
C HIS A 267 1.46 -2.87 -4.92
N HIS A 268 2.54 -3.57 -4.68
CA HIS A 268 2.73 -4.37 -3.47
C HIS A 268 3.47 -3.59 -2.39
N SER A 269 3.36 -4.11 -1.18
CA SER A 269 4.27 -3.89 -0.08
C SER A 269 4.73 -5.22 0.50
N MET A 270 5.90 -5.23 1.14
CA MET A 270 6.44 -6.41 1.81
C MET A 270 6.42 -6.19 3.31
N PHE A 271 6.15 -7.22 4.07
CA PHE A 271 6.28 -7.18 5.53
C PHE A 271 6.72 -8.53 6.08
N CYS A 272 7.31 -8.50 7.28
CA CYS A 272 7.74 -9.70 8.00
C CYS A 272 6.93 -9.86 9.29
N TYR A 273 6.54 -11.10 9.57
CA TYR A 273 5.89 -11.46 10.82
C TYR A 273 6.19 -12.93 11.17
N GLY A 274 6.55 -13.18 12.44
CA GLY A 274 6.83 -14.55 12.91
C GLY A 274 7.94 -15.26 12.16
N GLY A 275 8.95 -14.56 11.66
CA GLY A 275 10.05 -15.11 10.86
C GLY A 275 9.68 -15.45 9.42
N ARG A 276 8.48 -15.11 8.99
CA ARG A 276 7.98 -15.30 7.62
C ARG A 276 7.94 -13.97 6.88
N THR A 277 8.05 -14.00 5.57
CA THR A 277 7.96 -12.83 4.70
C THR A 277 6.68 -12.93 3.87
N PHE A 278 5.97 -11.83 3.77
CA PHE A 278 4.71 -11.73 3.06
C PHE A 278 4.75 -10.59 2.04
N ILE A 279 3.99 -10.75 0.98
CA ILE A 279 3.66 -9.71 0.01
C ILE A 279 2.18 -9.37 0.16
N ALA A 280 1.88 -8.10 0.41
CA ALA A 280 0.56 -7.54 0.27
C ALA A 280 0.49 -6.85 -1.09
N TYR A 281 -0.54 -7.10 -1.85
CA TYR A 281 -0.71 -6.58 -3.21
C TYR A 281 -2.20 -6.35 -3.48
N HIS A 282 -2.54 -5.50 -4.43
CA HIS A 282 -3.91 -5.50 -4.91
C HIS A 282 -4.07 -6.44 -6.10
N ARG A 283 -5.24 -7.04 -6.25
CA ARG A 283 -5.72 -7.67 -7.48
C ARG A 283 -6.90 -6.90 -8.01
N GLN A 284 -7.17 -7.03 -9.30
CA GLN A 284 -8.33 -6.45 -9.95
C GLN A 284 -9.60 -7.24 -9.66
N HIS A 285 -10.74 -6.61 -9.75
CA HIS A 285 -12.04 -7.28 -9.74
C HIS A 285 -12.16 -8.23 -10.94
N TYR A 286 -12.85 -9.35 -10.76
CA TYR A 286 -13.16 -10.28 -11.85
C TYR A 286 -14.67 -10.35 -12.10
N PRO A 287 -15.19 -10.19 -13.33
CA PRO A 287 -14.50 -9.68 -14.52
C PRO A 287 -13.89 -8.29 -14.27
N PHE A 288 -12.91 -7.90 -15.11
CA PHE A 288 -12.23 -6.63 -14.92
C PHE A 288 -13.20 -5.44 -14.85
N VAL A 289 -13.07 -4.66 -13.80
CA VAL A 289 -13.74 -3.37 -13.61
C VAL A 289 -12.71 -2.42 -13.05
N ASP A 290 -12.48 -1.34 -13.75
CA ASP A 290 -11.52 -0.33 -13.31
C ASP A 290 -11.86 0.23 -11.92
N SER A 291 -10.83 0.57 -11.16
CA SER A 291 -10.96 1.13 -9.80
C SER A 291 -11.81 0.26 -8.83
N LYS A 292 -11.64 -1.07 -8.96
CA LYS A 292 -12.22 -2.10 -8.09
C LYS A 292 -11.14 -3.08 -7.65
N ARG A 293 -10.14 -2.56 -7.00
CA ARG A 293 -8.96 -3.33 -6.59
C ARG A 293 -9.10 -3.82 -5.15
N GLN A 294 -8.58 -4.98 -4.88
CA GLN A 294 -8.76 -5.70 -3.62
C GLN A 294 -7.42 -6.09 -3.03
N THR A 295 -7.14 -5.72 -1.79
CA THR A 295 -5.88 -6.07 -1.10
C THR A 295 -5.84 -7.54 -0.72
N CYS A 296 -4.79 -8.22 -1.15
CA CYS A 296 -4.51 -9.63 -0.93
C CYS A 296 -3.15 -9.81 -0.23
N ILE A 297 -2.95 -10.95 0.42
CA ILE A 297 -1.67 -11.35 1.03
C ILE A 297 -1.34 -12.77 0.63
N ASP A 298 -0.10 -12.99 0.20
CA ASP A 298 0.50 -14.30 0.02
C ASP A 298 1.91 -14.34 0.62
N GLU A 299 2.45 -15.54 0.87
CA GLU A 299 3.76 -15.72 1.47
C GLU A 299 4.86 -15.73 0.41
N VAL A 300 6.01 -15.17 0.75
CA VAL A 300 7.17 -15.06 -0.12
C VAL A 300 8.27 -16.00 0.36
N PHE A 301 8.78 -16.80 -0.56
CA PHE A 301 9.89 -17.72 -0.31
C PHE A 301 11.11 -17.31 -1.14
N PHE A 302 12.27 -17.62 -0.60
CA PHE A 302 13.55 -17.32 -1.24
C PHE A 302 14.32 -18.61 -1.54
N ASN A 303 15.12 -18.58 -2.58
CA ASN A 303 16.12 -19.61 -2.85
C ASN A 303 17.40 -19.33 -2.04
N GLU A 304 18.33 -20.29 -2.03
CA GLU A 304 19.60 -20.15 -1.30
C GLU A 304 20.47 -18.99 -1.81
N ASP A 305 20.39 -18.69 -3.11
CA ASP A 305 21.08 -17.56 -3.74
C ASP A 305 20.44 -16.19 -3.42
N GLY A 306 19.35 -16.17 -2.68
CA GLY A 306 18.59 -14.96 -2.35
C GLY A 306 17.54 -14.57 -3.38
N SER A 307 17.42 -15.25 -4.51
CA SER A 307 16.36 -14.96 -5.48
C SER A 307 14.98 -15.27 -4.90
N ILE A 308 13.99 -14.46 -5.27
CA ILE A 308 12.60 -14.67 -4.86
C ILE A 308 12.00 -15.79 -5.71
N ARG A 309 11.37 -16.78 -5.09
CA ARG A 309 10.61 -17.80 -5.81
C ARG A 309 9.37 -17.18 -6.45
N PRO A 310 8.93 -17.68 -7.62
CA PRO A 310 7.68 -17.23 -8.22
C PRO A 310 6.53 -17.28 -7.21
N ILE A 311 5.80 -16.18 -7.09
CA ILE A 311 4.69 -16.04 -6.17
C ILE A 311 3.40 -16.38 -6.94
N THR A 312 2.67 -17.36 -6.44
CA THR A 312 1.35 -17.71 -6.99
C THR A 312 0.30 -16.92 -6.22
N PRO A 313 -0.45 -16.03 -6.88
CA PRO A 313 -1.54 -15.33 -6.23
C PRO A 313 -2.66 -16.32 -5.91
N THR A 314 -3.27 -16.20 -4.73
CA THR A 314 -4.28 -17.17 -4.29
C THR A 314 -5.57 -16.51 -3.81
N HIS A 315 -6.71 -17.23 -3.97
CA HIS A 315 -7.96 -16.86 -3.30
C HIS A 315 -7.94 -17.27 -1.83
N LYS A 316 -7.26 -18.37 -1.53
CA LYS A 316 -7.17 -18.88 -0.17
C LYS A 316 -6.43 -17.93 0.76
N GLY A 317 -5.46 -17.18 0.25
CA GLY A 317 -4.58 -16.37 1.07
C GLY A 317 -3.75 -17.22 2.04
N VAL A 318 -3.18 -16.55 3.02
CA VAL A 318 -2.33 -17.17 4.03
C VAL A 318 -2.77 -16.76 5.43
N THR A 319 -2.61 -17.66 6.39
CA THR A 319 -2.72 -17.30 7.80
C THR A 319 -1.45 -16.61 8.22
N VAL A 320 -1.51 -15.30 8.45
CA VAL A 320 -0.36 -14.46 8.86
C VAL A 320 -0.07 -14.67 10.34
N ALA A 321 -1.05 -14.42 11.19
CA ALA A 321 -0.94 -14.59 12.63
C ALA A 321 -1.68 -15.87 13.06
N PRO A 322 -1.13 -16.63 14.02
CA PRO A 322 -1.88 -17.71 14.65
C PRO A 322 -3.11 -17.15 15.36
N ASP A 323 -4.10 -18.02 15.59
CA ASP A 323 -5.31 -17.65 16.33
C ASP A 323 -4.94 -17.04 17.69
N VAL A 324 -5.40 -15.81 17.92
CA VAL A 324 -5.26 -15.19 19.23
C VAL A 324 -6.31 -15.84 20.15
N PRO A 325 -5.92 -16.50 21.24
CA PRO A 325 -6.89 -17.12 22.14
C PRO A 325 -7.87 -16.07 22.68
N GLY A 326 -9.14 -16.27 22.50
CA GLY A 326 -10.20 -15.51 23.14
C GLY A 326 -10.99 -14.53 22.28
N ASP A 327 -10.63 -14.30 21.03
CA ASP A 327 -11.41 -13.43 20.14
C ASP A 327 -11.98 -14.20 18.94
N HIS A 328 -12.93 -15.08 19.23
CA HIS A 328 -13.68 -15.82 18.20
C HIS A 328 -15.03 -15.16 17.93
N ARG A 329 -15.01 -13.88 17.55
CA ARG A 329 -16.25 -13.23 17.11
C ARG A 329 -16.68 -13.83 15.78
N THR A 330 -17.77 -14.55 15.80
CA THR A 330 -18.41 -15.00 14.57
C THR A 330 -19.07 -13.79 13.90
N ASN A 331 -18.69 -13.50 12.66
CA ASN A 331 -19.41 -12.49 11.89
C ASN A 331 -20.83 -13.01 11.59
N LEU A 332 -21.79 -12.61 12.43
CA LEU A 332 -23.18 -13.02 12.30
C LEU A 332 -23.86 -12.44 11.05
N ALA A 333 -23.26 -11.41 10.44
CA ALA A 333 -23.75 -10.79 9.21
C ALA A 333 -23.25 -11.48 7.94
N LEU A 334 -22.27 -12.38 8.04
CA LEU A 334 -21.74 -13.09 6.89
C LEU A 334 -22.81 -13.91 6.20
N GLY A 335 -23.08 -13.63 4.93
CA GLY A 335 -24.11 -14.28 4.14
C GLY A 335 -25.55 -13.88 4.47
N LYS A 336 -25.76 -12.86 5.32
CA LYS A 336 -27.08 -12.31 5.60
C LYS A 336 -27.41 -11.19 4.61
N GLN A 337 -28.69 -11.13 4.22
CA GLN A 337 -29.18 -9.95 3.52
C GLN A 337 -29.22 -8.76 4.49
N THR A 338 -28.54 -7.68 4.12
CA THR A 338 -28.61 -6.42 4.86
C THR A 338 -29.65 -5.53 4.24
N LEU A 339 -30.59 -5.05 5.05
CA LEU A 339 -31.51 -3.97 4.66
C LEU A 339 -30.91 -2.67 5.19
N THR A 340 -30.53 -1.79 4.31
CA THR A 340 -30.10 -0.45 4.69
C THR A 340 -31.26 0.53 4.58
N SER A 341 -31.51 1.31 5.62
CA SER A 341 -32.54 2.36 5.63
C SER A 341 -32.16 3.58 4.80
N SER A 342 -30.91 3.69 4.37
CA SER A 342 -30.41 4.74 3.50
C SER A 342 -29.33 4.19 2.57
N ALA A 343 -29.73 3.66 1.43
CA ALA A 343 -28.80 3.45 0.34
C ALA A 343 -28.62 4.80 -0.37
N ARG A 344 -27.40 5.32 -0.42
CA ARG A 344 -27.07 6.32 -1.41
C ARG A 344 -27.13 5.59 -2.77
N VAL A 345 -28.25 5.76 -3.44
CA VAL A 345 -28.40 5.27 -4.81
C VAL A 345 -27.54 6.20 -5.66
N TYR A 346 -26.36 5.75 -6.01
CA TYR A 346 -25.69 6.34 -7.15
C TYR A 346 -26.50 5.94 -8.39
N ASP A 347 -26.90 6.94 -9.12
CA ASP A 347 -27.70 6.79 -10.34
C ASP A 347 -26.84 6.27 -11.50
N ASP A 348 -25.96 5.34 -11.19
CA ASP A 348 -25.14 4.62 -12.14
C ASP A 348 -25.77 3.25 -12.33
N SER A 349 -26.66 3.18 -13.28
CA SER A 349 -27.44 1.99 -13.58
C SER A 349 -26.59 0.77 -13.98
N GLU A 350 -25.35 1.00 -14.38
CA GLU A 350 -24.40 -0.07 -14.73
C GLU A 350 -23.87 -0.79 -13.50
N PHE A 351 -23.68 -0.09 -12.40
CA PHE A 351 -23.11 -0.67 -11.18
C PHE A 351 -24.18 -1.08 -10.14
N ALA A 352 -25.31 -0.44 -10.13
CA ALA A 352 -26.37 -0.70 -9.16
C ALA A 352 -26.86 -2.17 -9.12
N PRO A 353 -27.03 -2.89 -10.24
CA PRO A 353 -27.46 -4.28 -10.20
C PRO A 353 -26.44 -5.24 -9.61
N ARG A 354 -25.16 -5.04 -9.85
CA ARG A 354 -24.09 -5.91 -9.33
C ARG A 354 -24.00 -5.83 -7.82
N TYR A 355 -24.26 -4.68 -7.28
CA TYR A 355 -24.24 -4.45 -5.84
C TYR A 355 -25.45 -5.02 -5.13
N ARG A 356 -26.59 -5.07 -5.80
CA ARG A 356 -27.82 -5.66 -5.25
C ARG A 356 -27.78 -7.17 -5.17
N THR A 357 -27.08 -7.83 -6.09
CA THR A 357 -27.06 -9.29 -6.17
C THR A 357 -26.10 -9.95 -5.19
N HIS A 358 -25.07 -9.22 -4.74
CA HIS A 358 -24.03 -9.81 -3.91
C HIS A 358 -24.12 -9.44 -2.43
N GLY A 359 -25.12 -8.66 -2.01
CA GLY A 359 -25.22 -8.21 -0.62
C GLY A 359 -24.03 -7.36 -0.16
N ILE A 360 -23.18 -6.99 -1.08
CA ILE A 360 -22.03 -6.15 -0.84
C ILE A 360 -22.51 -4.71 -0.98
N SER A 361 -23.25 -4.26 -0.02
CA SER A 361 -23.31 -2.83 0.25
C SER A 361 -21.94 -2.48 0.74
N PHE A 362 -21.17 -1.99 -0.20
CA PHE A 362 -19.85 -1.70 0.06
C PHE A 362 -19.61 -1.03 1.29
N CYS A 363 -18.84 -1.62 1.78
CA CYS A 363 -17.93 -1.35 2.82
C CYS A 363 -17.30 0.01 2.78
N TYR A 364 -18.12 0.99 2.84
CA TYR A 364 -17.63 2.25 3.27
C TYR A 364 -17.93 2.41 4.73
N ALA A 365 -17.00 3.04 5.41
CA ALA A 365 -17.14 3.43 6.79
C ALA A 365 -18.57 3.91 7.04
N GLY A 366 -19.30 3.22 7.83
CA GLY A 366 -20.71 3.48 8.10
C GLY A 366 -21.70 2.45 7.54
N ASN A 367 -21.27 1.55 6.66
CA ASN A 367 -22.15 0.53 6.11
C ASN A 367 -21.91 -0.87 6.69
N PHE A 368 -21.06 -0.99 7.69
CA PHE A 368 -21.04 -2.17 8.53
C PHE A 368 -22.19 -2.04 9.53
N ALA A 369 -23.03 -3.04 9.62
CA ALA A 369 -23.81 -3.26 10.81
C ALA A 369 -22.79 -3.55 11.93
N VAL A 370 -22.36 -2.55 12.62
CA VAL A 370 -21.60 -2.70 13.85
C VAL A 370 -22.65 -3.01 14.90
N ASP A 371 -22.62 -4.21 15.42
CA ASP A 371 -23.31 -4.49 16.68
C ASP A 371 -22.50 -3.78 17.76
N GLU A 372 -23.07 -2.73 18.33
CA GLU A 372 -22.48 -1.93 19.41
C GLU A 372 -22.65 -2.59 20.79
N ASN A 373 -22.84 -3.89 20.87
CA ASN A 373 -22.86 -4.59 22.14
C ASN A 373 -21.51 -5.21 22.51
#